data_f087fbfc6ee8b88466db3bc5959ea64f
#
_entry.id   f087fbfc6ee8b88466db3bc5959ea64f
#
_cell.length_a   1.000
_cell.length_b   1.000
_cell.length_c   1.000
_cell.angle_alpha   90.00
_cell.angle_beta   90.00
_cell.angle_gamma   90.00
#
_symmetry.space_group_name_H-M   'P 1'
#
loop_
_entity.id
_entity.type
_entity.pdbx_description
1 polymer ?
#
loop_
_entity_poly.entity_id
_entity_poly.type
_entity_poly.pdbx_seq_one_letter_code
_entity_poly.pdbx_strand_id
1 'polypeptide(L)'
;CNVVYTFFKKLDSENNEIIDTPIYIFYPIFGLFFLGNLSVFLNFFMGVNNSVVYSLILISIFLSNFIKKLNLEFNLMNLFYFIITPAILSISSYTIGFARDAGGYHLNVQNWIRESNLHFGLYNLNPQYGFSSLIDYINSFFWFGENMILLHYVNLSIIISFLGFLFFSIVQKNNSFNYSVS
;
A
#
# COMPACT_ATOMS: atom_id res chain seq x y z
N CYS A 1 5.97 4.11 -11.23
CA CYS A 1 6.77 4.82 -10.19
C CYS A 1 7.76 5.82 -10.81
N ASN A 2 8.53 5.46 -11.86
CA ASN A 2 9.48 6.41 -12.46
C ASN A 2 8.83 7.67 -13.05
N VAL A 3 7.64 7.58 -13.64
CA VAL A 3 6.93 8.74 -14.19
C VAL A 3 6.55 9.73 -13.08
N VAL A 4 6.04 9.24 -11.97
CA VAL A 4 5.68 10.05 -10.80
C VAL A 4 6.95 10.66 -10.17
N TYR A 5 8.03 9.90 -10.07
CA TYR A 5 9.33 10.39 -9.60
C TYR A 5 9.89 11.49 -10.49
N THR A 6 9.88 11.30 -11.82
CA THR A 6 10.37 12.31 -12.78
C THR A 6 9.56 13.58 -12.71
N PHE A 7 8.23 13.46 -12.48
CA PHE A 7 7.35 14.61 -12.32
C PHE A 7 7.66 15.39 -11.04
N PHE A 8 7.82 14.71 -9.90
CA PHE A 8 8.19 15.35 -8.63
C PHE A 8 9.61 15.94 -8.67
N LYS A 9 10.57 15.25 -9.27
CA LYS A 9 11.94 15.77 -9.45
C LYS A 9 11.97 17.04 -10.31
N LYS A 10 11.08 17.15 -11.31
CA LYS A 10 10.97 18.35 -12.13
C LYS A 10 10.34 19.53 -11.39
N LEU A 11 9.42 19.29 -10.45
CA LEU A 11 8.84 20.32 -9.59
C LEU A 11 9.82 20.80 -8.52
N ASP A 12 10.77 19.97 -8.11
CA ASP A 12 11.71 20.23 -7.02
C ASP A 12 13.01 20.91 -7.49
N SER A 13 13.26 20.95 -8.79
CA SER A 13 14.48 21.56 -9.37
C SER A 13 14.58 23.09 -9.19
N GLU A 14 13.52 23.72 -8.69
CA GLU A 14 13.49 25.16 -8.40
C GLU A 14 13.85 25.53 -6.95
N ASN A 15 13.91 24.54 -6.01
CA ASN A 15 14.26 24.78 -4.60
C ASN A 15 15.50 23.97 -4.19
N ASN A 16 16.62 24.67 -3.97
CA ASN A 16 17.96 24.14 -3.75
C ASN A 16 18.22 23.46 -2.37
N GLU A 17 17.22 23.04 -1.63
CA GLU A 17 17.41 22.22 -0.42
C GLU A 17 16.62 20.92 -0.52
N ILE A 18 17.07 20.05 -1.42
CA ILE A 18 16.46 18.71 -1.56
C ILE A 18 16.95 17.87 -0.37
N ILE A 19 16.04 17.57 0.53
CA ILE A 19 16.19 16.45 1.46
C ILE A 19 16.26 15.21 0.56
N ASP A 20 17.44 14.64 0.40
CA ASP A 20 17.69 13.41 -0.40
C ASP A 20 17.08 12.19 0.29
N THR A 21 15.77 12.26 0.58
CA THR A 21 15.04 11.13 1.14
C THR A 21 14.97 10.04 0.07
N PRO A 22 15.44 8.85 0.38
CA PRO A 22 15.41 7.77 -0.60
C PRO A 22 13.97 7.41 -0.94
N ILE A 23 13.59 7.65 -2.18
CA ILE A 23 12.22 7.51 -2.68
C ILE A 23 11.64 6.10 -2.48
N TYR A 24 12.51 5.08 -2.35
CA TYR A 24 12.08 3.71 -2.11
C TYR A 24 11.27 3.53 -0.82
N ILE A 25 11.40 4.44 0.15
CA ILE A 25 10.62 4.43 1.40
C ILE A 25 9.11 4.58 1.11
N PHE A 26 8.77 5.31 0.05
CA PHE A 26 7.38 5.55 -0.35
C PHE A 26 6.82 4.51 -1.33
N TYR A 27 7.64 3.58 -1.84
CA TYR A 27 7.17 2.56 -2.79
C TYR A 27 6.00 1.73 -2.26
N PRO A 28 5.94 1.31 -0.98
CA PRO A 28 4.78 0.59 -0.46
C PRO A 28 3.50 1.44 -0.53
N ILE A 29 3.59 2.72 -0.16
CA ILE A 29 2.43 3.63 -0.16
C ILE A 29 1.94 3.84 -1.60
N PHE A 30 2.84 4.11 -2.55
CA PHE A 30 2.47 4.25 -3.97
C PHE A 30 1.93 2.95 -4.56
N GLY A 31 2.50 1.81 -4.16
CA GLY A 31 2.01 0.50 -4.56
C GLY A 31 0.59 0.23 -4.07
N LEU A 32 0.32 0.49 -2.79
CA LEU A 32 -1.00 0.34 -2.19
C LEU A 32 -2.02 1.29 -2.85
N PHE A 33 -1.64 2.54 -3.07
CA PHE A 33 -2.50 3.51 -3.75
C PHE A 33 -2.82 3.08 -5.19
N PHE A 34 -1.83 2.57 -5.92
CA PHE A 34 -2.04 2.02 -7.27
C PHE A 34 -2.97 0.81 -7.23
N LEU A 35 -2.75 -0.13 -6.30
CA LEU A 35 -3.61 -1.31 -6.15
C LEU A 35 -5.05 -0.92 -5.81
N GLY A 36 -5.24 0.05 -4.92
CA GLY A 36 -6.59 0.53 -4.58
C GLY A 36 -7.33 1.09 -5.80
N ASN A 37 -6.69 1.95 -6.58
CA ASN A 37 -7.31 2.51 -7.79
C ASN A 37 -7.56 1.43 -8.85
N LEU A 38 -6.65 0.48 -9.01
CA LEU A 38 -6.83 -0.66 -9.89
C LEU A 38 -8.01 -1.53 -9.43
N SER A 39 -8.15 -1.75 -8.12
CA SER A 39 -9.29 -2.48 -7.54
C SER A 39 -10.61 -1.78 -7.83
N VAL A 40 -10.69 -0.47 -7.63
CA VAL A 40 -11.88 0.32 -7.98
C VAL A 40 -12.23 0.12 -9.45
N PHE A 41 -11.24 0.27 -10.35
CA PHE A 41 -11.45 0.11 -11.78
C PHE A 41 -11.94 -1.30 -12.15
N LEU A 42 -11.31 -2.33 -11.61
CA LEU A 42 -11.71 -3.72 -11.88
C LEU A 42 -13.11 -4.02 -11.33
N ASN A 43 -13.48 -3.46 -10.18
CA ASN A 43 -14.76 -3.73 -9.55
C ASN A 43 -15.95 -3.18 -10.35
N PHE A 44 -15.75 -2.24 -11.28
CA PHE A 44 -16.80 -1.86 -12.23
C PHE A 44 -17.22 -3.02 -13.15
N PHE A 45 -16.32 -3.94 -13.42
CA PHE A 45 -16.53 -5.03 -14.38
C PHE A 45 -16.67 -6.40 -13.72
N MET A 46 -15.99 -6.63 -12.62
CA MET A 46 -15.95 -7.91 -11.93
C MET A 46 -15.59 -7.78 -10.45
N GLY A 47 -15.96 -8.77 -9.64
CA GLY A 47 -15.51 -8.87 -8.26
C GLY A 47 -13.98 -9.09 -8.18
N VAL A 48 -13.33 -8.45 -7.21
CA VAL A 48 -11.89 -8.58 -6.94
C VAL A 48 -11.63 -9.82 -6.09
N ASN A 49 -12.01 -10.97 -6.62
CA ASN A 49 -11.88 -12.26 -5.95
C ASN A 49 -10.44 -12.80 -5.96
N ASN A 50 -10.22 -13.93 -5.28
CA ASN A 50 -8.90 -14.55 -5.18
C ASN A 50 -8.26 -14.84 -6.53
N SER A 51 -9.05 -15.24 -7.55
CA SER A 51 -8.51 -15.52 -8.89
C SER A 51 -7.96 -14.27 -9.54
N VAL A 52 -8.64 -13.13 -9.38
CA VAL A 52 -8.17 -11.83 -9.86
C VAL A 52 -6.88 -11.43 -9.14
N VAL A 53 -6.85 -11.57 -7.80
CA VAL A 53 -5.66 -11.25 -6.98
C VAL A 53 -4.47 -12.09 -7.41
N TYR A 54 -4.61 -13.42 -7.54
CA TYR A 54 -3.53 -14.31 -7.97
C TYR A 54 -3.07 -13.99 -9.40
N SER A 55 -3.99 -13.68 -10.30
CA SER A 55 -3.65 -13.27 -11.67
C SER A 55 -2.83 -12.00 -11.68
N LEU A 56 -3.18 -11.01 -10.86
CA LEU A 56 -2.43 -9.76 -10.74
C LEU A 56 -1.03 -9.97 -10.14
N ILE A 57 -0.90 -10.86 -9.15
CA ILE A 57 0.41 -11.24 -8.59
C ILE A 57 1.28 -11.86 -9.70
N LEU A 58 0.75 -12.82 -10.46
CA LEU A 58 1.48 -13.47 -11.55
C LEU A 58 1.90 -12.47 -12.64
N ILE A 59 0.98 -11.58 -13.05
CA ILE A 59 1.28 -10.50 -14.00
C ILE A 59 2.37 -9.59 -13.46
N SER A 60 2.31 -9.23 -12.18
CA SER A 60 3.32 -8.37 -11.53
C SER A 60 4.70 -9.02 -11.50
N ILE A 61 4.78 -10.33 -11.20
CA ILE A 61 6.02 -11.10 -11.25
C ILE A 61 6.56 -11.14 -12.68
N PHE A 62 5.71 -11.38 -13.67
CA PHE A 62 6.11 -11.38 -15.07
C PHE A 62 6.64 -10.01 -15.50
N LEU A 63 5.92 -8.94 -15.21
CA LEU A 63 6.33 -7.57 -15.51
C LEU A 63 7.61 -7.16 -14.77
N SER A 64 7.88 -7.70 -13.59
CA SER A 64 9.10 -7.40 -12.83
C SER A 64 10.37 -7.79 -13.60
N ASN A 65 10.31 -8.81 -14.47
CA ASN A 65 11.43 -9.19 -15.32
C ASN A 65 11.76 -8.13 -16.38
N PHE A 66 10.76 -7.36 -16.84
CA PHE A 66 10.98 -6.21 -17.73
C PHE A 66 11.51 -5.00 -16.93
N ILE A 67 11.08 -4.83 -15.69
CA ILE A 67 11.49 -3.73 -14.80
C ILE A 67 12.95 -3.89 -14.35
N LYS A 68 13.47 -5.11 -14.23
CA LYS A 68 14.90 -5.37 -13.97
C LYS A 68 15.83 -4.71 -15.00
N LYS A 69 15.37 -4.50 -16.22
CA LYS A 69 16.10 -3.73 -17.23
C LYS A 69 16.21 -2.23 -16.92
N LEU A 70 15.44 -1.72 -15.95
CA LEU A 70 15.42 -0.32 -15.55
C LEU A 70 16.39 -0.01 -14.40
N ASN A 71 17.33 -0.91 -14.08
CA ASN A 71 18.34 -0.74 -13.01
C ASN A 71 17.75 -0.26 -11.67
N LEU A 72 16.54 -0.71 -11.33
CA LEU A 72 16.02 -0.51 -9.99
C LEU A 72 16.81 -1.43 -9.05
N GLU A 73 17.69 -0.85 -8.27
CA GLU A 73 18.44 -1.56 -7.23
C GLU A 73 17.45 -2.14 -6.21
N PHE A 74 17.11 -3.41 -6.41
CA PHE A 74 16.30 -4.15 -5.45
C PHE A 74 17.23 -4.65 -4.34
N ASN A 75 17.35 -3.85 -3.27
CA ASN A 75 18.13 -4.24 -2.12
C ASN A 75 17.31 -5.24 -1.26
N LEU A 76 17.94 -6.37 -0.88
CA LEU A 76 17.34 -7.38 -0.01
C LEU A 76 16.84 -6.76 1.33
N MET A 77 17.54 -5.76 1.84
CA MET A 77 17.14 -5.02 3.04
C MET A 77 15.81 -4.28 2.86
N ASN A 78 15.55 -3.73 1.67
CA ASN A 78 14.30 -3.06 1.36
C ASN A 78 13.13 -4.06 1.32
N LEU A 79 13.34 -5.25 0.76
CA LEU A 79 12.35 -6.33 0.79
C LEU A 79 12.03 -6.73 2.24
N PHE A 80 13.06 -6.94 3.05
CA PHE A 80 12.89 -7.33 4.43
C PHE A 80 12.11 -6.28 5.21
N TYR A 81 12.51 -5.01 5.10
CA TYR A 81 11.91 -3.92 5.86
C TYR A 81 10.48 -3.60 5.44
N PHE A 82 10.21 -3.52 4.10
CA PHE A 82 8.92 -3.03 3.61
C PHE A 82 7.89 -4.13 3.31
N ILE A 83 8.30 -5.38 3.20
CA ILE A 83 7.39 -6.49 2.89
C ILE A 83 7.34 -7.49 4.05
N ILE A 84 8.49 -8.01 4.47
CA ILE A 84 8.53 -9.07 5.48
C ILE A 84 8.14 -8.55 6.85
N THR A 85 8.68 -7.41 7.28
CA THR A 85 8.38 -6.84 8.60
C THR A 85 6.88 -6.52 8.77
N PRO A 86 6.19 -5.82 7.85
CA PRO A 86 4.75 -5.62 7.95
C PRO A 86 3.95 -6.91 7.96
N ALA A 87 4.38 -7.94 7.19
CA ALA A 87 3.71 -9.23 7.17
C ALA A 87 3.83 -9.96 8.52
N ILE A 88 5.02 -9.99 9.12
CA ILE A 88 5.23 -10.60 10.45
C ILE A 88 4.40 -9.87 11.51
N LEU A 89 4.42 -8.54 11.50
CA LEU A 89 3.63 -7.74 12.44
C LEU A 89 2.12 -7.94 12.23
N SER A 90 1.66 -8.09 10.98
CA SER A 90 0.27 -8.41 10.69
C SER A 90 -0.15 -9.74 11.29
N ILE A 91 0.67 -10.77 11.16
CA ILE A 91 0.42 -12.08 11.76
C ILE A 91 0.38 -11.95 13.30
N SER A 92 1.30 -11.21 13.90
CA SER A 92 1.34 -10.98 15.35
C SER A 92 0.13 -10.22 15.86
N SER A 93 -0.42 -9.30 15.07
CA SER A 93 -1.58 -8.48 15.47
C SER A 93 -2.93 -9.20 15.27
N TYR A 94 -2.95 -10.37 14.65
CA TYR A 94 -4.18 -11.10 14.36
C TYR A 94 -5.00 -11.44 15.62
N THR A 95 -4.34 -11.69 16.75
CA THR A 95 -5.00 -12.00 18.03
C THR A 95 -5.70 -10.80 18.68
N ILE A 96 -5.38 -9.57 18.23
CA ILE A 96 -5.99 -8.33 18.75
C ILE A 96 -7.46 -8.22 18.35
N GLY A 97 -7.85 -8.91 17.24
CA GLY A 97 -9.19 -8.85 16.70
C GLY A 97 -9.46 -7.56 15.93
N PHE A 98 -10.68 -7.45 15.43
CA PHE A 98 -11.12 -6.28 14.67
C PHE A 98 -11.97 -5.36 15.56
N ALA A 99 -11.87 -4.05 15.33
CA ALA A 99 -12.76 -3.09 15.94
C ALA A 99 -14.22 -3.39 15.55
N ARG A 100 -15.18 -2.98 16.41
CA ARG A 100 -16.62 -3.23 16.20
C ARG A 100 -17.10 -2.73 14.83
N ASP A 101 -16.60 -1.59 14.39
CA ASP A 101 -16.96 -0.97 13.11
C ASP A 101 -16.44 -1.80 11.92
N ALA A 102 -15.30 -2.48 12.06
CA ALA A 102 -14.80 -3.36 11.01
C ALA A 102 -15.78 -4.48 10.71
N GLY A 103 -16.30 -5.17 11.74
CA GLY A 103 -17.32 -6.21 11.57
C GLY A 103 -18.69 -5.64 11.16
N GLY A 104 -19.01 -4.40 11.54
CA GLY A 104 -20.29 -3.77 11.27
C GLY A 104 -20.53 -3.46 9.79
N TYR A 105 -19.54 -2.89 9.11
CA TYR A 105 -19.70 -2.51 7.70
C TYR A 105 -18.46 -2.68 6.83
N HIS A 106 -17.22 -2.43 7.32
CA HIS A 106 -16.03 -2.49 6.48
C HIS A 106 -15.79 -3.88 5.89
N LEU A 107 -15.85 -4.93 6.69
CA LEU A 107 -15.65 -6.30 6.22
C LEU A 107 -16.76 -6.72 5.23
N ASN A 108 -18.00 -6.29 5.46
CA ASN A 108 -19.11 -6.57 4.54
C ASN A 108 -18.88 -5.87 3.19
N VAL A 109 -18.46 -4.60 3.20
CA VAL A 109 -18.14 -3.86 1.97
C VAL A 109 -16.98 -4.54 1.23
N GLN A 110 -15.92 -4.92 1.93
CA GLN A 110 -14.78 -5.64 1.34
C GLN A 110 -15.21 -6.99 0.74
N ASN A 111 -16.10 -7.72 1.40
CA ASN A 111 -16.63 -8.97 0.86
C ASN A 111 -17.43 -8.74 -0.43
N TRP A 112 -18.26 -7.71 -0.50
CA TRP A 112 -18.98 -7.37 -1.73
C TRP A 112 -18.05 -6.96 -2.87
N ILE A 113 -17.01 -6.18 -2.60
CA ILE A 113 -15.98 -5.85 -3.59
C ILE A 113 -15.36 -7.13 -4.17
N ARG A 114 -15.20 -8.17 -3.36
CA ARG A 114 -14.59 -9.44 -3.76
C ARG A 114 -15.52 -10.34 -4.54
N GLU A 115 -16.78 -10.43 -4.13
CA GLU A 115 -17.72 -11.42 -4.67
C GLU A 115 -18.50 -10.90 -5.88
N SER A 116 -18.61 -9.58 -6.02
CA SER A 116 -19.45 -8.99 -7.05
C SER A 116 -18.85 -7.71 -7.63
N ASN A 117 -19.36 -7.31 -8.79
CA ASN A 117 -19.08 -5.99 -9.34
C ASN A 117 -19.76 -4.90 -8.49
N LEU A 118 -19.39 -3.64 -8.76
CA LEU A 118 -19.86 -2.48 -8.02
C LEU A 118 -21.41 -2.43 -7.97
N HIS A 119 -21.95 -2.40 -6.75
CA HIS A 119 -23.37 -2.26 -6.50
C HIS A 119 -23.72 -0.81 -6.17
N PHE A 120 -24.61 -0.22 -6.98
CA PHE A 120 -25.15 1.11 -6.72
C PHE A 120 -26.33 1.01 -5.74
N GLY A 121 -26.46 2.00 -4.87
CA GLY A 121 -27.62 2.09 -3.98
C GLY A 121 -27.50 1.33 -2.66
N LEU A 122 -26.34 0.80 -2.31
CA LEU A 122 -26.09 0.16 -1.01
C LEU A 122 -26.40 1.08 0.18
N TYR A 123 -26.23 2.39 0.00
CA TYR A 123 -26.63 3.41 0.98
C TYR A 123 -28.10 3.31 1.38
N ASN A 124 -28.97 2.91 0.45
CA ASN A 124 -30.41 2.77 0.73
C ASN A 124 -30.72 1.56 1.64
N LEU A 125 -29.84 0.58 1.70
CA LEU A 125 -29.96 -0.56 2.63
C LEU A 125 -29.45 -0.18 4.03
N ASN A 126 -28.30 0.46 4.09
CA ASN A 126 -27.70 0.98 5.31
C ASN A 126 -26.79 2.17 4.94
N PRO A 127 -26.98 3.36 5.55
CA PRO A 127 -26.14 4.51 5.29
C PRO A 127 -24.63 4.25 5.46
N GLN A 128 -24.24 3.36 6.36
CA GLN A 128 -22.83 2.97 6.57
C GLN A 128 -22.21 2.29 5.35
N TYR A 129 -22.97 1.64 4.49
CA TYR A 129 -22.48 1.01 3.28
C TYR A 129 -22.17 2.01 2.14
N GLY A 130 -22.59 3.26 2.30
CA GLY A 130 -22.20 4.34 1.40
C GLY A 130 -20.81 4.93 1.66
N PHE A 131 -20.16 4.55 2.76
CA PHE A 131 -18.84 5.05 3.15
C PHE A 131 -17.68 4.16 2.69
N SER A 132 -17.82 3.45 1.57
CA SER A 132 -16.70 2.69 1.03
C SER A 132 -15.52 3.61 0.74
N SER A 133 -14.36 3.24 1.23
CA SER A 133 -13.12 4.01 1.09
C SER A 133 -12.14 3.30 0.17
N LEU A 134 -11.15 4.03 -0.37
CA LEU A 134 -10.06 3.42 -1.12
C LEU A 134 -9.34 2.33 -0.31
N ILE A 135 -9.30 2.46 1.03
CA ILE A 135 -8.70 1.47 1.93
C ILE A 135 -9.49 0.17 1.90
N ASP A 136 -10.82 0.18 1.79
CA ASP A 136 -11.62 -1.03 1.68
C ASP A 136 -11.30 -1.79 0.38
N TYR A 137 -11.10 -1.06 -0.71
CA TYR A 137 -10.64 -1.64 -1.99
C TYR A 137 -9.23 -2.20 -1.89
N ILE A 138 -8.30 -1.54 -1.21
CA ILE A 138 -6.96 -2.07 -0.97
C ILE A 138 -7.03 -3.32 -0.10
N ASN A 139 -7.77 -3.29 1.00
CA ASN A 139 -7.90 -4.40 1.92
C ASN A 139 -8.50 -5.64 1.27
N SER A 140 -9.38 -5.47 0.27
CA SER A 140 -9.95 -6.60 -0.46
C SER A 140 -8.89 -7.48 -1.14
N PHE A 141 -7.72 -6.94 -1.51
CA PHE A 141 -6.60 -7.71 -2.04
C PHE A 141 -5.88 -8.57 -0.99
N PHE A 142 -5.90 -8.15 0.28
CA PHE A 142 -5.20 -8.83 1.37
C PHE A 142 -6.05 -9.88 2.09
N TRP A 143 -7.23 -10.13 1.57
CA TRP A 143 -8.14 -11.15 2.07
C TRP A 143 -7.97 -12.44 1.25
N PHE A 144 -7.20 -13.40 1.76
CA PHE A 144 -6.89 -14.64 1.07
C PHE A 144 -7.84 -15.77 1.50
N GLY A 145 -8.80 -16.10 0.64
CA GLY A 145 -9.88 -17.02 0.98
C GLY A 145 -10.76 -16.43 2.08
N GLU A 146 -10.96 -17.18 3.15
CA GLU A 146 -11.63 -16.71 4.37
C GLU A 146 -10.64 -16.15 5.40
N ASN A 147 -9.36 -16.06 5.05
CA ASN A 147 -8.31 -15.69 5.96
C ASN A 147 -8.05 -14.18 5.93
N MET A 148 -8.28 -13.54 7.08
CA MET A 148 -8.17 -12.10 7.27
C MET A 148 -6.85 -11.67 7.95
N ILE A 149 -5.88 -12.58 8.10
CA ILE A 149 -4.63 -12.31 8.83
C ILE A 149 -3.90 -11.08 8.27
N LEU A 150 -3.91 -10.93 6.94
CA LEU A 150 -3.17 -9.85 6.28
C LEU A 150 -3.94 -8.53 6.16
N LEU A 151 -5.14 -8.39 6.68
CA LEU A 151 -5.86 -7.10 6.66
C LEU A 151 -5.13 -5.98 7.42
N HIS A 152 -4.39 -6.33 8.46
CA HIS A 152 -3.55 -5.36 9.18
C HIS A 152 -2.31 -4.93 8.40
N TYR A 153 -1.93 -5.67 7.35
CA TYR A 153 -0.74 -5.42 6.54
C TYR A 153 -0.71 -4.01 5.93
N VAL A 154 -1.84 -3.53 5.46
CA VAL A 154 -1.98 -2.21 4.81
C VAL A 154 -1.58 -1.09 5.78
N ASN A 155 -2.20 -1.07 6.95
CA ASN A 155 -1.93 -0.06 7.98
C ASN A 155 -0.47 -0.14 8.46
N LEU A 156 0.04 -1.35 8.67
CA LEU A 156 1.42 -1.57 9.11
C LEU A 156 2.44 -1.14 8.06
N SER A 157 2.17 -1.38 6.77
CA SER A 157 3.03 -0.93 5.68
C SER A 157 3.13 0.61 5.62
N ILE A 158 2.01 1.31 5.84
CA ILE A 158 1.98 2.77 5.88
C ILE A 158 2.77 3.29 7.09
N ILE A 159 2.54 2.71 8.28
CA ILE A 159 3.25 3.09 9.51
C ILE A 159 4.75 2.87 9.36
N ILE A 160 5.19 1.72 8.84
CA ILE A 160 6.61 1.41 8.67
C ILE A 160 7.25 2.36 7.65
N SER A 161 6.57 2.69 6.56
CA SER A 161 7.05 3.66 5.58
C SER A 161 7.22 5.04 6.22
N PHE A 162 6.25 5.48 7.03
CA PHE A 162 6.32 6.75 7.75
C PHE A 162 7.47 6.78 8.78
N LEU A 163 7.63 5.72 9.57
CA LEU A 163 8.73 5.59 10.53
C LEU A 163 10.09 5.57 9.83
N GLY A 164 10.18 4.89 8.68
CA GLY A 164 11.38 4.90 7.84
C GLY A 164 11.74 6.30 7.36
N PHE A 165 10.74 7.07 6.91
CA PHE A 165 10.92 8.47 6.52
C PHE A 165 11.44 9.33 7.68
N LEU A 166 10.80 9.23 8.86
CA LEU A 166 11.24 9.98 10.04
C LEU A 166 12.67 9.62 10.45
N PHE A 167 12.98 8.33 10.50
CA PHE A 167 14.33 7.86 10.84
C PHE A 167 15.37 8.44 9.88
N PHE A 168 15.11 8.37 8.59
CA PHE A 168 16.02 8.89 7.58
C PHE A 168 16.23 10.40 7.70
N SER A 169 15.14 11.15 7.92
CA SER A 169 15.19 12.60 8.09
C SER A 169 16.01 13.02 9.32
N ILE A 170 15.94 12.26 10.42
CA ILE A 170 16.72 12.52 11.63
C ILE A 170 18.21 12.24 11.38
N VAL A 171 18.54 11.12 10.73
CA VAL A 171 19.92 10.74 10.45
C VAL A 171 20.60 11.75 9.52
N GLN A 172 19.91 12.21 8.48
CA GLN A 172 20.46 13.23 7.57
C GLN A 172 20.71 14.55 8.29
N LYS A 173 19.76 15.00 9.12
CA LYS A 173 19.92 16.24 9.88
C LYS A 173 21.13 16.19 10.81
N ASN A 174 21.37 15.08 11.49
CA ASN A 174 22.55 14.91 12.34
C ASN A 174 23.86 14.92 11.55
N ASN A 175 23.89 14.33 10.36
CA ASN A 175 25.08 14.35 9.51
C ASN A 175 25.39 15.76 9.02
N SER A 176 24.38 16.53 8.57
CA SER A 176 24.60 17.92 8.13
C SER A 176 25.10 18.83 9.26
N PHE A 177 24.67 18.59 10.50
CA PHE A 177 25.14 19.34 11.67
C PHE A 177 26.61 19.05 11.97
N ASN A 178 27.08 17.80 11.85
CA ASN A 178 28.48 17.42 12.06
C ASN A 178 29.42 18.04 11.01
N TYR A 179 28.98 18.22 9.76
CA TYR A 179 29.77 18.89 8.72
C TYR A 179 29.87 20.41 8.90
N SER A 180 28.93 21.02 9.63
CA SER A 180 28.96 22.48 9.91
C SER A 180 29.84 22.86 11.10
N VAL A 181 30.30 21.90 11.91
CA VAL A 181 31.11 22.08 13.12
C VAL A 181 32.56 21.69 12.90
N SER A 182 32.90 21.08 11.77
CA SER A 182 34.25 20.72 11.33
C SER A 182 34.84 21.79 10.39
#